data_786d835fcceb1c0dc9c98faa84e9ac1b
#
_entry.id   786d835fcceb1c0dc9c98faa84e9ac1b
#
_cell.length_a   1.000
_cell.length_b   1.000
_cell.length_c   1.000
_cell.angle_alpha   90.00
_cell.angle_beta   90.00
_cell.angle_gamma   90.00
#
_symmetry.space_group_name_H-M   'P 1'
#
loop_
_entity.id
_entity.type
_entity.pdbx_description
1 polymer ?
#
loop_
_entity_poly.entity_id
_entity_poly.type
_entity_poly.pdbx_seq_one_letter_code
_entity_poly.pdbx_strand_id
1 'polypeptide(L)'
;MDGLFLDSEPQWHLSQQEICARYNYAWDDDDQRICIGGPLSRVGDYISDICAHDMTGPQVVQELTEMMLIKLSSKAILMPVAFDAVERVRQVMPVALVIASPRILMDAALTTLPKDFFQFSISADDVARTKPFPDPYLEAAKRMGVPTGSCVVFEDSLTGIASAKSAGCAVVAVPHYVEVTLAQKVRVVTSLEEVSLDFLAEFHSAI
;
A
#
# COMPACT_ATOMS: atom_id res chain seq x y z
N MET A 1 -0.80 2.00 -1.90
CA MET A 1 -1.66 1.91 -3.10
C MET A 1 -2.98 1.30 -2.69
N ASP A 2 -2.93 0.05 -2.29
CA ASP A 2 -4.10 -0.63 -1.76
C ASP A 2 -4.62 0.14 -0.55
N GLY A 3 -5.94 0.29 -0.41
CA GLY A 3 -6.57 1.04 0.67
C GLY A 3 -6.40 2.57 0.67
N LEU A 4 -5.50 3.12 -0.13
CA LEU A 4 -5.26 4.58 -0.20
C LEU A 4 -5.56 5.17 -1.59
N PHE A 5 -5.05 4.56 -2.65
CA PHE A 5 -5.19 5.02 -4.02
C PHE A 5 -6.15 4.14 -4.84
N LEU A 6 -6.15 2.84 -4.55
CA LEU A 6 -7.08 1.85 -5.08
C LEU A 6 -7.97 1.29 -3.97
N ASP A 7 -9.24 1.16 -4.23
CA ASP A 7 -10.18 0.39 -3.43
C ASP A 7 -10.07 -1.10 -3.80
N SER A 8 -8.95 -1.71 -3.42
CA SER A 8 -8.64 -3.12 -3.71
C SER A 8 -8.93 -4.05 -2.53
N GLU A 9 -9.14 -3.53 -1.32
CA GLU A 9 -9.40 -4.33 -0.12
C GLU A 9 -10.60 -5.29 -0.27
N PRO A 10 -11.75 -4.88 -0.86
CA PRO A 10 -12.86 -5.82 -1.08
C PRO A 10 -12.48 -7.00 -1.99
N GLN A 11 -11.61 -6.79 -2.98
CA GLN A 11 -11.14 -7.83 -3.89
C GLN A 11 -10.18 -8.79 -3.20
N TRP A 12 -9.29 -8.28 -2.34
CA TRP A 12 -8.43 -9.10 -1.50
C TRP A 12 -9.25 -9.97 -0.56
N HIS A 13 -10.21 -9.36 0.15
CA HIS A 13 -11.12 -10.07 1.08
C HIS A 13 -11.85 -11.22 0.38
N LEU A 14 -12.48 -10.95 -0.78
CA LEU A 14 -13.17 -11.96 -1.57
C LEU A 14 -12.22 -13.09 -2.02
N SER A 15 -10.99 -12.77 -2.44
CA SER A 15 -10.03 -13.77 -2.89
C SER A 15 -9.59 -14.69 -1.75
N GLN A 16 -9.37 -14.14 -0.57
CA GLN A 16 -9.01 -14.87 0.65
C GLN A 16 -10.18 -15.79 1.09
N GLN A 17 -11.42 -15.26 1.08
CA GLN A 17 -12.61 -16.04 1.35
C GLN A 17 -12.78 -17.22 0.38
N GLU A 18 -12.57 -16.98 -0.92
CA GLU A 18 -12.71 -18.03 -1.96
C GLU A 18 -11.71 -19.18 -1.74
N ILE A 19 -10.47 -18.89 -1.33
CA ILE A 19 -9.48 -19.92 -1.01
C ILE A 19 -9.90 -20.67 0.25
N CYS A 20 -10.15 -19.97 1.35
CA CYS A 20 -10.45 -20.57 2.65
C CYS A 20 -11.74 -21.40 2.65
N ALA A 21 -12.76 -20.98 1.88
CA ALA A 21 -14.03 -21.70 1.76
C ALA A 21 -13.86 -23.12 1.20
N ARG A 22 -12.83 -23.40 0.37
CA ARG A 22 -12.53 -24.74 -0.14
C ARG A 22 -12.12 -25.71 0.95
N TYR A 23 -11.63 -25.16 2.08
CA TYR A 23 -11.20 -25.90 3.27
C TYR A 23 -12.23 -25.82 4.41
N ASN A 24 -13.49 -25.47 4.09
CA ASN A 24 -14.58 -25.28 5.04
C ASN A 24 -14.27 -24.26 6.16
N TYR A 25 -13.43 -23.29 5.88
CA TYR A 25 -13.10 -22.19 6.79
C TYR A 25 -13.87 -20.94 6.41
N ALA A 26 -14.56 -20.34 7.38
CA ALA A 26 -15.27 -19.08 7.21
C ALA A 26 -14.32 -17.92 7.57
N TRP A 27 -13.78 -17.26 6.56
CA TRP A 27 -12.95 -16.07 6.71
C TRP A 27 -13.77 -14.91 7.28
N ASP A 28 -13.29 -14.29 8.34
CA ASP A 28 -13.98 -13.21 9.04
C ASP A 28 -13.18 -11.89 9.08
N ASP A 29 -13.71 -10.90 9.80
CA ASP A 29 -13.08 -9.58 9.93
C ASP A 29 -11.79 -9.61 10.77
N ASP A 30 -11.62 -10.57 11.67
CA ASP A 30 -10.39 -10.72 12.46
C ASP A 30 -9.27 -11.28 11.59
N ASP A 31 -9.56 -12.26 10.75
CA ASP A 31 -8.65 -12.77 9.73
C ASP A 31 -8.18 -11.64 8.80
N GLN A 32 -9.15 -10.81 8.35
CA GLN A 32 -8.85 -9.67 7.48
C GLN A 32 -7.90 -8.68 8.16
N ARG A 33 -8.14 -8.34 9.42
CA ARG A 33 -7.26 -7.41 10.18
C ARG A 33 -5.84 -7.95 10.32
N ILE A 34 -5.68 -9.26 10.50
CA ILE A 34 -4.36 -9.91 10.55
C ILE A 34 -3.61 -9.72 9.23
N CYS A 35 -4.31 -9.76 8.11
CA CYS A 35 -3.73 -9.76 6.77
C CYS A 35 -3.49 -8.37 6.18
N ILE A 36 -4.22 -7.34 6.63
CA ILE A 36 -4.08 -5.96 6.09
C ILE A 36 -2.67 -5.42 6.29
N GLY A 37 -2.14 -4.81 5.23
CA GLY A 37 -0.94 -3.98 5.25
C GLY A 37 0.38 -4.72 5.47
N GLY A 38 0.38 -6.05 5.42
CA GLY A 38 1.59 -6.85 5.54
C GLY A 38 2.14 -7.33 4.19
N PRO A 39 3.33 -7.94 4.18
CA PRO A 39 3.83 -8.60 3.00
C PRO A 39 2.93 -9.80 2.65
N LEU A 40 2.73 -10.02 1.35
CA LEU A 40 1.83 -11.07 0.87
C LEU A 40 2.26 -12.48 1.31
N SER A 41 3.57 -12.69 1.57
CA SER A 41 4.08 -13.93 2.17
C SER A 41 3.46 -14.24 3.53
N ARG A 42 3.26 -13.22 4.39
CA ARG A 42 2.59 -13.40 5.69
C ARG A 42 1.15 -13.87 5.52
N VAL A 43 0.44 -13.32 4.54
CA VAL A 43 -0.94 -13.74 4.21
C VAL A 43 -0.93 -15.19 3.70
N GLY A 44 0.04 -15.53 2.85
CA GLY A 44 0.22 -16.88 2.34
C GLY A 44 0.46 -17.91 3.45
N ASP A 45 1.36 -17.60 4.38
CA ASP A 45 1.65 -18.49 5.52
C ASP A 45 0.41 -18.64 6.43
N TYR A 46 -0.29 -17.54 6.73
CA TYR A 46 -1.50 -17.56 7.53
C TYR A 46 -2.61 -18.43 6.92
N ILE A 47 -2.87 -18.28 5.61
CA ILE A 47 -3.87 -19.12 4.91
C ILE A 47 -3.37 -20.58 4.78
N SER A 48 -2.08 -20.81 4.61
CA SER A 48 -1.49 -22.16 4.60
C SER A 48 -1.79 -22.91 5.90
N ASP A 49 -1.68 -22.23 7.05
CA ASP A 49 -2.03 -22.81 8.35
C ASP A 49 -3.53 -23.17 8.42
N ILE A 50 -4.40 -22.27 7.95
CA ILE A 50 -5.86 -22.53 7.87
C ILE A 50 -6.17 -23.74 6.98
N CYS A 51 -5.46 -23.90 5.86
CA CYS A 51 -5.61 -25.02 4.93
C CYS A 51 -4.91 -26.32 5.41
N ALA A 52 -4.46 -26.37 6.67
CA ALA A 52 -3.70 -27.49 7.24
C ALA A 52 -2.49 -27.91 6.38
N HIS A 53 -1.86 -26.94 5.71
CA HIS A 53 -0.72 -27.07 4.79
C HIS A 53 -0.98 -27.90 3.52
N ASP A 54 -2.23 -28.15 3.14
CA ASP A 54 -2.58 -28.70 1.82
C ASP A 54 -2.13 -27.78 0.67
N MET A 55 -2.03 -26.47 0.96
CA MET A 55 -1.34 -25.47 0.15
C MET A 55 -0.19 -24.86 0.96
N THR A 56 0.99 -24.77 0.39
CA THR A 56 2.09 -24.04 0.99
C THR A 56 1.87 -22.52 0.89
N GLY A 57 2.47 -21.75 1.79
CA GLY A 57 2.40 -20.28 1.74
C GLY A 57 2.71 -19.69 0.36
N PRO A 58 3.80 -20.09 -0.32
CA PRO A 58 4.09 -19.66 -1.70
C PRO A 58 3.00 -20.01 -2.72
N GLN A 59 2.34 -21.17 -2.60
CA GLN A 59 1.25 -21.54 -3.50
C GLN A 59 0.01 -20.66 -3.27
N VAL A 60 -0.31 -20.35 -2.02
CA VAL A 60 -1.39 -19.42 -1.67
C VAL A 60 -1.08 -18.03 -2.24
N VAL A 61 0.16 -17.54 -2.09
CA VAL A 61 0.60 -16.26 -2.66
C VAL A 61 0.44 -16.23 -4.17
N GLN A 62 0.84 -17.30 -4.84
CA GLN A 62 0.69 -17.40 -6.30
C GLN A 62 -0.79 -17.32 -6.70
N GLU A 63 -1.65 -18.11 -6.07
CA GLU A 63 -3.08 -18.14 -6.40
C GLU A 63 -3.77 -16.80 -6.11
N LEU A 64 -3.50 -16.18 -4.95
CA LEU A 64 -3.99 -14.85 -4.63
C LEU A 64 -3.55 -13.81 -5.68
N THR A 65 -2.29 -13.88 -6.12
CA THR A 65 -1.76 -12.98 -7.14
C THR A 65 -2.50 -13.16 -8.47
N GLU A 66 -2.74 -14.40 -8.90
CA GLU A 66 -3.49 -14.69 -10.12
C GLU A 66 -4.94 -14.19 -10.05
N MET A 67 -5.63 -14.44 -8.93
CA MET A 67 -6.99 -13.95 -8.70
C MET A 67 -7.06 -12.42 -8.72
N MET A 68 -6.13 -11.75 -8.03
CA MET A 68 -6.07 -10.29 -7.98
C MET A 68 -5.72 -9.69 -9.33
N LEU A 69 -4.84 -10.33 -10.11
CA LEU A 69 -4.51 -9.87 -11.47
C LEU A 69 -5.76 -9.83 -12.36
N ILE A 70 -6.60 -10.87 -12.30
CA ILE A 70 -7.87 -10.93 -13.04
C ILE A 70 -8.82 -9.82 -12.57
N LYS A 71 -8.98 -9.67 -11.24
CA LYS A 71 -9.90 -8.69 -10.64
C LYS A 71 -9.47 -7.26 -10.96
N LEU A 72 -8.19 -6.92 -10.80
CA LEU A 72 -7.64 -5.58 -11.07
C LEU A 72 -7.67 -5.24 -12.58
N SER A 73 -7.36 -6.20 -13.45
CA SER A 73 -7.42 -5.97 -14.91
C SER A 73 -8.82 -5.72 -15.43
N SER A 74 -9.84 -6.25 -14.74
CA SER A 74 -11.24 -6.07 -15.16
C SER A 74 -11.88 -4.81 -14.59
N LYS A 75 -11.50 -4.39 -13.40
CA LYS A 75 -12.12 -3.26 -12.68
C LYS A 75 -11.25 -2.79 -11.50
N ALA A 76 -10.12 -2.13 -11.79
CA ALA A 76 -9.44 -1.38 -10.74
C ALA A 76 -10.28 -0.13 -10.40
N ILE A 77 -10.74 -0.03 -9.16
CA ILE A 77 -11.51 1.13 -8.68
C ILE A 77 -10.51 2.10 -8.05
N LEU A 78 -10.29 3.23 -8.72
CA LEU A 78 -9.53 4.34 -8.15
C LEU A 78 -10.36 5.01 -7.07
N MET A 79 -9.72 5.39 -5.97
CA MET A 79 -10.32 6.30 -5.01
C MET A 79 -10.31 7.73 -5.58
N PRO A 80 -11.47 8.35 -5.90
CA PRO A 80 -11.51 9.65 -6.59
C PRO A 80 -10.73 10.73 -5.84
N VAL A 81 -10.88 10.79 -4.53
CA VAL A 81 -10.17 11.75 -3.66
C VAL A 81 -8.65 11.60 -3.76
N ALA A 82 -8.15 10.38 -3.82
CA ALA A 82 -6.72 10.11 -3.93
C ALA A 82 -6.17 10.50 -5.30
N PHE A 83 -6.93 10.21 -6.35
CA PHE A 83 -6.57 10.63 -7.71
C PHE A 83 -6.44 12.15 -7.81
N ASP A 84 -7.43 12.90 -7.30
CA ASP A 84 -7.43 14.37 -7.34
C ASP A 84 -6.31 14.97 -6.47
N ALA A 85 -6.01 14.35 -5.32
CA ALA A 85 -4.92 14.79 -4.46
C ALA A 85 -3.56 14.62 -5.15
N VAL A 86 -3.31 13.45 -5.75
CA VAL A 86 -2.08 13.21 -6.52
C VAL A 86 -1.99 14.13 -7.72
N GLU A 87 -3.09 14.32 -8.47
CA GLU A 87 -3.11 15.21 -9.65
C GLU A 87 -2.75 16.64 -9.28
N ARG A 88 -3.22 17.17 -8.16
CA ARG A 88 -2.82 18.50 -7.65
C ARG A 88 -1.34 18.57 -7.28
N VAL A 89 -0.84 17.56 -6.56
CA VAL A 89 0.54 17.57 -6.05
C VAL A 89 1.54 17.41 -7.18
N ARG A 90 1.29 16.52 -8.16
CA ARG A 90 2.21 16.25 -9.27
C ARG A 90 2.44 17.45 -10.20
N GLN A 91 1.59 18.47 -10.14
CA GLN A 91 1.77 19.73 -10.90
C GLN A 91 2.94 20.57 -10.35
N VAL A 92 3.31 20.39 -9.09
CA VAL A 92 4.26 21.26 -8.38
C VAL A 92 5.45 20.51 -7.78
N MET A 93 5.34 19.21 -7.58
CA MET A 93 6.42 18.38 -7.05
C MET A 93 6.36 16.94 -7.59
N PRO A 94 7.50 16.22 -7.63
CA PRO A 94 7.55 14.86 -8.09
C PRO A 94 6.78 13.92 -7.14
N VAL A 95 6.03 12.97 -7.71
CA VAL A 95 5.29 11.95 -6.97
C VAL A 95 5.68 10.57 -7.46
N ALA A 96 5.96 9.65 -6.54
CA ALA A 96 6.21 8.24 -6.82
C ALA A 96 5.21 7.35 -6.10
N LEU A 97 4.94 6.19 -6.69
CA LEU A 97 4.14 5.13 -6.09
C LEU A 97 5.04 4.10 -5.43
N VAL A 98 4.79 3.80 -4.14
CA VAL A 98 5.55 2.79 -3.36
C VAL A 98 4.58 1.81 -2.74
N ILE A 99 4.69 0.52 -3.12
CA ILE A 99 3.78 -0.53 -2.67
C ILE A 99 4.52 -1.73 -2.08
N ALA A 100 3.80 -2.56 -1.31
CA ALA A 100 4.30 -3.83 -0.79
C ALA A 100 3.87 -5.05 -1.62
N SER A 101 3.04 -4.84 -2.63
CA SER A 101 2.54 -5.86 -3.54
C SER A 101 3.56 -6.17 -4.66
N PRO A 102 3.49 -7.35 -5.31
CA PRO A 102 4.32 -7.69 -6.47
C PRO A 102 4.16 -6.72 -7.64
N ARG A 103 5.22 -6.59 -8.44
CA ARG A 103 5.30 -5.72 -9.63
C ARG A 103 4.13 -5.97 -10.59
N ILE A 104 3.80 -7.22 -10.84
CA ILE A 104 2.74 -7.60 -11.79
C ILE A 104 1.37 -7.03 -11.41
N LEU A 105 1.04 -6.97 -10.12
CA LEU A 105 -0.22 -6.39 -9.64
C LEU A 105 -0.21 -4.86 -9.75
N MET A 106 0.92 -4.25 -9.43
CA MET A 106 1.09 -2.82 -9.58
C MET A 106 0.97 -2.39 -11.03
N ASP A 107 1.64 -3.07 -11.94
CA ASP A 107 1.60 -2.75 -13.37
C ASP A 107 0.18 -2.91 -13.92
N ALA A 108 -0.55 -3.96 -13.53
CA ALA A 108 -1.96 -4.13 -13.90
C ALA A 108 -2.82 -2.95 -13.41
N ALA A 109 -2.65 -2.51 -12.17
CA ALA A 109 -3.37 -1.37 -11.62
C ALA A 109 -3.02 -0.06 -12.33
N LEU A 110 -1.75 0.16 -12.65
CA LEU A 110 -1.26 1.37 -13.34
C LEU A 110 -1.80 1.50 -14.78
N THR A 111 -2.24 0.40 -15.43
CA THR A 111 -2.86 0.48 -16.77
C THR A 111 -4.12 1.35 -16.81
N THR A 112 -4.77 1.56 -15.68
CA THR A 112 -5.98 2.39 -15.55
C THR A 112 -5.68 3.89 -15.43
N LEU A 113 -4.41 4.27 -15.29
CA LEU A 113 -3.96 5.64 -15.11
C LEU A 113 -3.38 6.24 -16.39
N PRO A 114 -3.38 7.58 -16.51
CA PRO A 114 -2.61 8.26 -17.55
C PRO A 114 -1.14 7.83 -17.48
N LYS A 115 -0.50 7.76 -18.66
CA LYS A 115 0.97 7.55 -18.72
C LYS A 115 1.66 8.66 -17.92
N ASP A 116 2.73 8.29 -17.23
CA ASP A 116 3.55 9.21 -16.45
C ASP A 116 2.79 9.90 -15.30
N PHE A 117 1.70 9.26 -14.81
CA PHE A 117 0.94 9.77 -13.65
C PHE A 117 1.82 9.84 -12.40
N PHE A 118 2.65 8.83 -12.19
CA PHE A 118 3.75 8.84 -11.23
C PHE A 118 5.09 8.95 -11.98
N GLN A 119 6.07 9.66 -11.40
CA GLN A 119 7.40 9.78 -11.99
C GLN A 119 8.09 8.40 -12.13
N PHE A 120 7.87 7.53 -11.16
CA PHE A 120 8.24 6.12 -11.16
C PHE A 120 7.43 5.37 -10.09
N SER A 121 7.58 4.07 -10.06
CA SER A 121 6.99 3.21 -9.04
C SER A 121 8.00 2.23 -8.46
N ILE A 122 7.77 1.82 -7.20
CA ILE A 122 8.54 0.81 -6.47
C ILE A 122 7.58 -0.23 -5.92
N SER A 123 7.80 -1.47 -6.26
CA SER A 123 7.08 -2.65 -5.80
C SER A 123 7.90 -3.45 -4.77
N ALA A 124 7.32 -4.53 -4.25
CA ALA A 124 8.05 -5.47 -3.42
C ALA A 124 9.28 -6.08 -4.15
N ASP A 125 9.21 -6.24 -5.48
CA ASP A 125 10.24 -6.89 -6.28
C ASP A 125 11.45 -5.98 -6.57
N ASP A 126 11.35 -4.68 -6.29
CA ASP A 126 12.41 -3.71 -6.56
C ASP A 126 13.40 -3.53 -5.41
N VAL A 127 13.15 -4.13 -4.26
CA VAL A 127 13.92 -3.94 -3.04
C VAL A 127 14.24 -5.28 -2.38
N ALA A 128 15.32 -5.30 -1.60
CA ALA A 128 15.71 -6.52 -0.89
C ALA A 128 14.72 -6.89 0.23
N ARG A 129 14.13 -5.88 0.88
CA ARG A 129 13.15 -6.05 1.96
C ARG A 129 12.02 -5.05 1.77
N THR A 130 10.80 -5.56 1.63
CA THR A 130 9.61 -4.71 1.52
C THR A 130 9.16 -4.17 2.90
N LYS A 131 8.10 -3.36 2.94
CA LYS A 131 7.48 -2.87 4.18
C LYS A 131 7.25 -4.04 5.17
N PRO A 132 7.56 -3.87 6.45
CA PRO A 132 7.84 -2.63 7.20
C PRO A 132 9.31 -2.14 7.19
N PHE A 133 10.21 -2.77 6.46
CA PHE A 133 11.59 -2.30 6.33
C PHE A 133 11.67 -0.97 5.56
N PRO A 134 12.69 -0.11 5.83
CA PRO A 134 12.80 1.21 5.23
C PRO A 134 13.17 1.20 3.74
N ASP A 135 13.63 0.05 3.22
CA ASP A 135 14.25 -0.09 1.89
C ASP A 135 13.41 0.54 0.76
N PRO A 136 12.05 0.37 0.69
CA PRO A 136 11.26 0.96 -0.37
C PRO A 136 11.31 2.49 -0.41
N TYR A 137 11.26 3.14 0.75
CA TYR A 137 11.29 4.61 0.83
C TYR A 137 12.70 5.17 0.71
N LEU A 138 13.71 4.44 1.15
CA LEU A 138 15.13 4.79 0.89
C LEU A 138 15.40 4.76 -0.62
N GLU A 139 14.94 3.72 -1.33
CA GLU A 139 15.10 3.61 -2.78
C GLU A 139 14.30 4.69 -3.52
N ALA A 140 13.08 5.02 -3.04
CA ALA A 140 12.28 6.11 -3.62
C ALA A 140 13.01 7.46 -3.51
N ALA A 141 13.49 7.82 -2.33
CA ALA A 141 14.23 9.07 -2.10
C ALA A 141 15.51 9.13 -2.95
N LYS A 142 16.24 8.01 -3.04
CA LYS A 142 17.43 7.87 -3.88
C LYS A 142 17.10 8.11 -5.36
N ARG A 143 16.04 7.49 -5.92
CA ARG A 143 15.62 7.71 -7.32
C ARG A 143 15.14 9.13 -7.58
N MET A 144 14.54 9.78 -6.59
CA MET A 144 14.17 11.20 -6.66
C MET A 144 15.37 12.14 -6.53
N GLY A 145 16.52 11.66 -6.06
CA GLY A 145 17.71 12.49 -5.83
C GLY A 145 17.58 13.44 -4.64
N VAL A 146 16.76 13.11 -3.64
CA VAL A 146 16.50 13.94 -2.46
C VAL A 146 16.76 13.18 -1.16
N PRO A 147 17.10 13.85 -0.05
CA PRO A 147 17.17 13.20 1.25
C PRO A 147 15.79 12.76 1.71
N THR A 148 15.71 11.66 2.46
CA THR A 148 14.43 11.11 2.97
C THR A 148 13.68 12.11 3.86
N GLY A 149 14.40 12.93 4.62
CA GLY A 149 13.80 13.99 5.43
C GLY A 149 13.05 15.08 4.64
N SER A 150 13.27 15.15 3.31
CA SER A 150 12.52 16.04 2.42
C SER A 150 11.34 15.35 1.75
N CYS A 151 11.06 14.07 2.09
CA CYS A 151 9.96 13.31 1.54
C CYS A 151 8.78 13.29 2.51
N VAL A 152 7.58 13.50 1.97
CA VAL A 152 6.33 13.24 2.66
C VAL A 152 5.73 11.97 2.09
N VAL A 153 5.39 11.02 2.96
CA VAL A 153 4.79 9.73 2.61
C VAL A 153 3.35 9.70 3.07
N PHE A 154 2.45 9.29 2.19
CA PHE A 154 1.05 9.02 2.52
C PHE A 154 0.87 7.51 2.69
N GLU A 155 0.31 7.10 3.83
CA GLU A 155 0.14 5.70 4.19
C GLU A 155 -1.14 5.45 4.98
N ASP A 156 -1.74 4.28 4.74
CA ASP A 156 -2.96 3.81 5.41
C ASP A 156 -2.68 2.67 6.40
N SER A 157 -1.54 2.00 6.26
CA SER A 157 -1.18 0.79 7.01
C SER A 157 -0.09 1.02 8.05
N LEU A 158 -0.15 0.28 9.18
CA LEU A 158 0.88 0.35 10.22
C LEU A 158 2.25 -0.07 9.71
N THR A 159 2.32 -1.05 8.81
CA THR A 159 3.58 -1.52 8.20
C THR A 159 4.20 -0.47 7.28
N GLY A 160 3.37 0.23 6.50
CA GLY A 160 3.82 1.32 5.65
C GLY A 160 4.28 2.53 6.45
N ILE A 161 3.53 2.92 7.48
CA ILE A 161 3.91 3.99 8.42
C ILE A 161 5.24 3.65 9.11
N ALA A 162 5.42 2.41 9.59
CA ALA A 162 6.66 1.98 10.21
C ALA A 162 7.84 2.02 9.23
N SER A 163 7.63 1.60 7.99
CA SER A 163 8.62 1.65 6.91
C SER A 163 9.08 3.08 6.61
N ALA A 164 8.12 4.01 6.40
CA ALA A 164 8.41 5.42 6.09
C ALA A 164 9.13 6.12 7.25
N LYS A 165 8.68 5.89 8.50
CA LYS A 165 9.36 6.41 9.70
C LYS A 165 10.78 5.90 9.82
N SER A 166 10.99 4.60 9.60
CA SER A 166 12.32 3.99 9.68
C SER A 166 13.26 4.51 8.59
N ALA A 167 12.72 4.94 7.45
CA ALA A 167 13.47 5.62 6.41
C ALA A 167 13.79 7.09 6.74
N GLY A 168 13.15 7.68 7.75
CA GLY A 168 13.33 9.08 8.16
C GLY A 168 12.41 10.06 7.44
N CYS A 169 11.41 9.58 6.70
CA CYS A 169 10.42 10.41 6.02
C CYS A 169 9.41 11.00 7.02
N ALA A 170 8.79 12.11 6.62
CA ALA A 170 7.56 12.59 7.23
C ALA A 170 6.37 11.77 6.74
N VAL A 171 5.39 11.51 7.60
CA VAL A 171 4.26 10.64 7.28
C VAL A 171 2.93 11.34 7.51
N VAL A 172 2.08 11.33 6.50
CA VAL A 172 0.65 11.62 6.63
C VAL A 172 -0.09 10.29 6.60
N ALA A 173 -0.57 9.87 7.77
CA ALA A 173 -1.35 8.65 7.92
C ALA A 173 -2.81 8.92 7.60
N VAL A 174 -3.41 8.07 6.74
CA VAL A 174 -4.83 8.10 6.33
C VAL A 174 -5.43 6.73 6.65
N PRO A 175 -5.62 6.40 7.94
CA PRO A 175 -6.02 5.07 8.34
C PRO A 175 -7.49 4.80 8.02
N HIS A 176 -7.78 3.64 7.42
CA HIS A 176 -9.14 3.16 7.20
C HIS A 176 -9.54 2.03 8.17
N TYR A 177 -8.62 1.14 8.49
CA TYR A 177 -8.91 -0.09 9.25
C TYR A 177 -8.07 -0.24 10.52
N VAL A 178 -7.16 0.70 10.79
CA VAL A 178 -6.21 0.62 11.90
C VAL A 178 -6.18 1.92 12.70
N GLU A 179 -5.98 1.82 14.02
CA GLU A 179 -5.71 2.99 14.83
C GLU A 179 -4.23 3.37 14.74
N VAL A 180 -3.95 4.65 14.47
CA VAL A 180 -2.59 5.18 14.39
C VAL A 180 -2.33 6.09 15.58
N THR A 181 -1.33 5.75 16.37
CA THR A 181 -0.87 6.59 17.47
C THR A 181 -0.05 7.76 16.93
N LEU A 182 -0.37 8.97 17.37
CA LEU A 182 0.39 10.18 17.05
C LEU A 182 1.84 10.03 17.49
N ALA A 183 2.77 10.38 16.61
CA ALA A 183 4.21 10.33 16.86
C ALA A 183 4.91 11.50 16.18
N GLN A 184 6.18 11.73 16.53
CA GLN A 184 6.97 12.75 15.87
C GLN A 184 7.05 12.49 14.36
N LYS A 185 6.88 13.53 13.54
CA LYS A 185 6.82 13.47 12.07
C LYS A 185 5.66 12.63 11.50
N VAL A 186 4.63 12.35 12.29
CA VAL A 186 3.41 11.68 11.83
C VAL A 186 2.22 12.58 12.08
N ARG A 187 1.49 12.91 11.02
CA ARG A 187 0.18 13.55 11.09
C ARG A 187 -0.89 12.58 10.64
N VAL A 188 -1.98 12.52 11.38
CA VAL A 188 -3.13 11.68 11.00
C VAL A 188 -4.20 12.59 10.42
N VAL A 189 -4.74 12.20 9.28
CA VAL A 189 -5.90 12.82 8.64
C VAL A 189 -6.97 11.76 8.39
N THR A 190 -8.22 12.17 8.29
CA THR A 190 -9.34 11.25 8.06
C THR A 190 -9.58 11.03 6.56
N SER A 191 -9.13 11.96 5.72
CA SER A 191 -9.29 11.90 4.27
C SER A 191 -8.15 12.67 3.58
N LEU A 192 -7.80 12.25 2.37
CA LEU A 192 -6.91 13.00 1.49
C LEU A 192 -7.51 14.33 1.00
N GLU A 193 -8.80 14.58 1.22
CA GLU A 193 -9.42 15.89 1.00
C GLU A 193 -8.81 16.99 1.87
N GLU A 194 -8.33 16.64 3.07
CA GLU A 194 -7.66 17.55 3.98
C GLU A 194 -6.28 17.99 3.48
N VAL A 195 -5.72 17.26 2.49
CA VAL A 195 -4.36 17.48 2.00
C VAL A 195 -4.34 18.52 0.89
N SER A 196 -4.12 19.78 1.27
CA SER A 196 -3.84 20.88 0.34
C SER A 196 -2.32 21.12 0.18
N LEU A 197 -1.93 21.96 -0.78
CA LEU A 197 -0.53 22.38 -0.90
C LEU A 197 -0.07 23.19 0.32
N ASP A 198 -0.96 24.00 0.90
CA ASP A 198 -0.68 24.75 2.12
C ASP A 198 -0.47 23.80 3.31
N PHE A 199 -1.31 22.77 3.45
CA PHE A 199 -1.13 21.70 4.43
C PHE A 199 0.26 21.05 4.31
N LEU A 200 0.70 20.73 3.10
CA LEU A 200 2.02 20.14 2.86
C LEU A 200 3.15 21.09 3.21
N ALA A 201 3.03 22.36 2.87
CA ALA A 201 4.02 23.38 3.20
C ALA A 201 4.15 23.61 4.71
N GLU A 202 3.02 23.70 5.42
CA GLU A 202 2.97 23.81 6.88
C GLU A 202 3.55 22.56 7.56
N PHE A 203 3.17 21.36 7.08
CA PHE A 203 3.67 20.11 7.64
C PHE A 203 5.18 19.97 7.45
N HIS A 204 5.70 20.31 6.26
CA HIS A 204 7.13 20.29 6.00
C HIS A 204 7.91 21.29 6.87
N SER A 205 7.34 22.46 7.12
CA SER A 205 7.97 23.50 7.96
C SER A 205 8.01 23.14 9.44
N ALA A 206 7.17 22.19 9.89
CA ALA A 206 7.02 21.78 11.28
C ALA A 206 7.89 20.56 11.66
N ILE A 207 8.63 19.95 10.71
CA ILE A 207 9.46 18.74 10.88
C ILE A 207 10.94 19.02 10.73
#